data_db6f73739975823963d6519c5f73ec2e
#
_entry.id   db6f73739975823963d6519c5f73ec2e
#
_cell.length_a   1.000
_cell.length_b   1.000
_cell.length_c   1.000
_cell.angle_alpha   90.00
_cell.angle_beta   90.00
_cell.angle_gamma   90.00
#
_symmetry.space_group_name_H-M   'P 1'
#
loop_
_entity.id
_entity.type
_entity.pdbx_description
1 polymer ?
#
loop_
_entity_poly.entity_id
_entity_poly.type
_entity_poly.pdbx_seq_one_letter_code
_entity_poly.pdbx_strand_id
1 'polypeptide(L)'
;MKEKARKLRKEPTESESKLWNLLRNRKFMGLKFRRQHPIIYSSSATGHDYYIVDFYCAELLMIIELDGGIHDIQKEDDEYREQRLCEMGYNIIRFRNQELNTLHTAMHKLYLFVKKLKFQN
;
A
#
# COMPACT_ATOMS: atom_id res chain seq x y z
N MET A 1 -6.68 15.48 5.82
CA MET A 1 -5.87 14.25 5.62
C MET A 1 -6.35 13.10 6.50
N LYS A 2 -6.36 13.24 7.81
CA LYS A 2 -6.78 12.16 8.72
C LYS A 2 -8.23 11.73 8.53
N GLU A 3 -9.13 12.66 8.27
CA GLU A 3 -10.56 12.35 8.07
C GLU A 3 -10.80 11.53 6.82
N LYS A 4 -10.12 11.84 5.72
CA LYS A 4 -10.25 11.09 4.47
C LYS A 4 -9.76 9.66 4.64
N ALA A 5 -8.61 9.47 5.29
CA ALA A 5 -8.08 8.14 5.55
C ALA A 5 -8.99 7.35 6.48
N ARG A 6 -9.58 8.01 7.49
CA ARG A 6 -10.51 7.38 8.41
C ARG A 6 -11.78 6.90 7.69
N LYS A 7 -12.30 7.71 6.76
CA LYS A 7 -13.47 7.33 5.97
C LYS A 7 -13.18 6.10 5.12
N LEU A 8 -12.02 6.06 4.46
CA LEU A 8 -11.62 4.92 3.64
C LEU A 8 -11.46 3.65 4.47
N ARG A 9 -10.99 3.77 5.72
CA ARG A 9 -10.87 2.62 6.61
C ARG A 9 -12.21 2.06 7.06
N LYS A 10 -13.26 2.91 7.11
CA LYS A 10 -14.60 2.47 7.48
C LYS A 10 -15.33 1.75 6.35
N GLU A 11 -14.95 2.04 5.11
CA GLU A 11 -15.62 1.50 3.92
C GLU A 11 -14.60 0.77 3.03
N PRO A 12 -13.91 -0.28 3.55
CA PRO A 12 -12.91 -0.98 2.75
C PRO A 12 -13.56 -1.86 1.69
N THR A 13 -12.85 -2.07 0.59
CA THR A 13 -13.28 -3.03 -0.42
C THR A 13 -13.11 -4.45 0.12
N GLU A 14 -13.70 -5.43 -0.58
CA GLU A 14 -13.56 -6.84 -0.22
C GLU A 14 -12.09 -7.27 -0.25
N SER A 15 -11.36 -6.85 -1.30
CA SER A 15 -9.93 -7.17 -1.43
C SER A 15 -9.10 -6.57 -0.30
N GLU A 16 -9.38 -5.33 0.08
CA GLU A 16 -8.71 -4.68 1.20
C GLU A 16 -8.96 -5.43 2.50
N SER A 17 -10.22 -5.85 2.73
CA SER A 17 -10.59 -6.59 3.94
C SER A 17 -9.89 -7.95 4.02
N LYS A 18 -9.83 -8.68 2.89
CA LYS A 18 -9.14 -9.96 2.84
C LYS A 18 -7.66 -9.82 3.20
N LEU A 19 -6.99 -8.85 2.59
CA LEU A 19 -5.56 -8.66 2.84
C LEU A 19 -5.32 -8.14 4.25
N TRP A 20 -6.12 -7.20 4.72
CA TRP A 20 -5.98 -6.66 6.07
C TRP A 20 -6.08 -7.75 7.14
N ASN A 21 -7.00 -8.68 6.97
CA ASN A 21 -7.15 -9.79 7.93
C ASN A 21 -5.88 -10.65 8.03
N LEU A 22 -5.07 -10.68 6.99
CA LEU A 22 -3.82 -11.44 7.00
C LEU A 22 -2.62 -10.62 7.51
N LEU A 23 -2.72 -9.29 7.46
CA LEU A 23 -1.61 -8.41 7.85
C LEU A 23 -1.73 -7.83 9.25
N ARG A 24 -2.96 -7.66 9.75
CA ARG A 24 -3.21 -7.00 11.03
C ARG A 24 -2.60 -7.77 12.20
N ASN A 25 -2.38 -7.05 13.31
CA ASN A 25 -1.89 -7.64 14.56
C ASN A 25 -0.54 -8.34 14.40
N ARG A 26 0.31 -7.85 13.50
CA ARG A 26 1.65 -8.39 13.22
C ARG A 26 1.62 -9.86 12.80
N LYS A 27 0.52 -10.32 12.22
CA LYS A 27 0.38 -11.71 11.78
C LYS A 27 1.35 -12.11 10.68
N PHE A 28 1.70 -11.17 9.81
CA PHE A 28 2.59 -11.47 8.70
C PHE A 28 4.02 -11.11 9.06
N MET A 29 4.85 -12.11 9.30
CA MET A 29 6.28 -11.97 9.59
C MET A 29 6.58 -11.01 10.75
N GLY A 30 5.63 -10.79 11.66
CA GLY A 30 5.81 -9.89 12.79
C GLY A 30 5.83 -8.41 12.42
N LEU A 31 5.52 -8.06 11.18
CA LEU A 31 5.56 -6.69 10.68
C LEU A 31 4.29 -5.93 11.03
N LYS A 32 4.47 -4.65 11.35
CA LYS A 32 3.33 -3.77 11.61
C LYS A 32 2.90 -3.09 10.31
N PHE A 33 1.64 -3.29 9.93
CA PHE A 33 1.04 -2.64 8.77
C PHE A 33 -0.01 -1.64 9.20
N ARG A 34 -0.08 -0.53 8.47
CA ARG A 34 -1.14 0.45 8.60
C ARG A 34 -1.94 0.44 7.30
N ARG A 35 -3.24 0.65 7.39
CA ARG A 35 -4.11 0.72 6.21
C ARG A 35 -4.56 2.14 5.95
N GLN A 36 -4.77 2.47 4.66
CA GLN A 36 -5.18 3.80 4.23
C GLN A 36 -4.31 4.86 4.87
N HIS A 37 -3.01 4.75 4.62
CA HIS A 37 -2.00 5.58 5.26
C HIS A 37 -1.61 6.75 4.36
N PRO A 38 -1.65 8.00 4.86
CA PRO A 38 -1.24 9.16 4.08
C PRO A 38 0.29 9.29 4.04
N ILE A 39 0.81 9.55 2.85
CA ILE A 39 2.23 9.86 2.66
C ILE A 39 2.32 11.27 2.09
N ILE A 40 2.96 12.16 2.83
CA ILE A 40 3.11 13.56 2.43
C ILE A 40 4.30 13.65 1.47
N TYR A 41 4.05 14.18 0.26
CA TYR A 41 5.11 14.33 -0.73
C TYR A 41 5.49 15.80 -1.00
N SER A 42 4.71 16.75 -0.49
CA SER A 42 4.99 18.17 -0.64
C SER A 42 4.33 18.94 0.49
N SER A 43 5.01 19.95 1.00
CA SER A 43 4.47 20.84 2.04
C SER A 43 4.69 22.28 1.64
N SER A 44 3.69 23.12 1.93
CA SER A 44 3.76 24.54 1.64
C SER A 44 3.06 25.33 2.75
N ALA A 45 3.10 26.67 2.65
CA ALA A 45 2.42 27.52 3.61
C ALA A 45 0.90 27.32 3.61
N THR A 46 0.34 26.78 2.53
CA THR A 46 -1.11 26.57 2.39
C THR A 46 -1.55 25.15 2.74
N GLY A 47 -0.64 24.25 3.09
CA GLY A 47 -0.97 22.89 3.47
C GLY A 47 0.00 21.84 2.96
N HIS A 48 -0.46 20.61 2.93
CA HIS A 48 0.32 19.45 2.51
C HIS A 48 -0.33 18.75 1.34
N ASP A 49 0.48 18.32 0.38
CA ASP A 49 0.04 17.39 -0.67
C ASP A 49 0.41 15.99 -0.24
N TYR A 50 -0.49 15.04 -0.42
CA TYR A 50 -0.30 13.69 0.08
C TYR A 50 -0.97 12.67 -0.82
N TYR A 51 -0.48 11.41 -0.72
CA TYR A 51 -1.13 10.25 -1.32
C TYR A 51 -1.64 9.36 -0.20
N ILE A 52 -2.80 8.73 -0.38
CA ILE A 52 -3.27 7.71 0.54
C ILE A 52 -2.95 6.35 -0.07
N VAL A 53 -2.12 5.57 0.60
CA VAL A 53 -1.72 4.24 0.14
C VAL A 53 -2.56 3.19 0.87
N ASP A 54 -2.83 2.06 0.19
CA ASP A 54 -3.72 1.05 0.76
C ASP A 54 -3.16 0.43 2.03
N PHE A 55 -1.89 0.00 2.00
CA PHE A 55 -1.20 -0.55 3.18
C PHE A 55 0.22 -0.04 3.23
N TYR A 56 0.73 0.17 4.44
CA TYR A 56 2.07 0.70 4.65
C TYR A 56 2.77 -0.01 5.80
N CYS A 57 4.04 -0.38 5.59
CA CYS A 57 4.91 -0.93 6.61
C CYS A 57 6.13 -0.02 6.77
N ALA A 58 6.20 0.71 7.87
CA ALA A 58 7.26 1.70 8.10
C ALA A 58 8.65 1.07 8.20
N GLU A 59 8.76 -0.10 8.83
CA GLU A 59 10.05 -0.76 9.00
C GLU A 59 10.80 -0.98 7.68
N LEU A 60 10.07 -1.26 6.61
CA LEU A 60 10.65 -1.57 5.30
C LEU A 60 10.41 -0.47 4.28
N LEU A 61 9.81 0.65 4.68
CA LEU A 61 9.35 1.69 3.76
C LEU A 61 8.56 1.07 2.61
N MET A 62 7.69 0.11 2.96
CA MET A 62 6.98 -0.71 1.98
C MET A 62 5.53 -0.28 1.85
N ILE A 63 5.10 -0.08 0.61
CA ILE A 63 3.74 0.27 0.26
C ILE A 63 3.13 -0.89 -0.50
N ILE A 64 1.91 -1.29 -0.11
CA ILE A 64 1.13 -2.27 -0.86
C ILE A 64 -0.06 -1.56 -1.48
N GLU A 65 -0.19 -1.68 -2.79
CA GLU A 65 -1.30 -1.10 -3.54
C GLU A 65 -2.15 -2.20 -4.16
N LEU A 66 -3.48 -2.03 -4.07
CA LEU A 66 -4.44 -2.94 -4.68
C LEU A 66 -5.03 -2.27 -5.91
N ASP A 67 -4.86 -2.88 -7.07
CA ASP A 67 -5.39 -2.34 -8.32
C ASP A 67 -6.81 -2.86 -8.55
N GLY A 68 -7.79 -1.96 -8.37
CA GLY A 68 -9.18 -2.23 -8.71
C GLY A 68 -9.49 -1.77 -10.13
N GLY A 69 -10.60 -2.24 -10.69
CA GLY A 69 -10.96 -2.00 -12.08
C GLY A 69 -11.24 -0.55 -12.47
N ILE A 70 -11.28 0.37 -11.51
CA ILE A 70 -11.55 1.78 -11.77
C ILE A 70 -10.28 2.56 -12.15
N HIS A 71 -9.11 1.95 -11.96
CA HIS A 71 -7.82 2.64 -12.15
C HIS A 71 -7.35 2.81 -13.58
N ASP A 72 -8.01 2.16 -14.54
CA ASP A 72 -7.62 2.26 -15.95
C ASP A 72 -7.72 3.68 -16.49
N ILE A 73 -8.61 4.51 -15.92
CA ILE A 73 -8.82 5.88 -16.37
C ILE A 73 -7.73 6.83 -15.88
N GLN A 74 -6.99 6.45 -14.83
CA GLN A 74 -5.97 7.28 -14.20
C GLN A 74 -4.57 6.68 -14.28
N LYS A 75 -4.34 5.86 -15.29
CA LYS A 75 -3.08 5.11 -15.41
C LYS A 75 -1.85 6.01 -15.44
N GLU A 76 -1.89 7.12 -16.17
CA GLU A 76 -0.75 8.04 -16.25
C GLU A 76 -0.47 8.70 -14.91
N ASP A 77 -1.52 9.10 -14.20
CA ASP A 77 -1.38 9.69 -12.87
C ASP A 77 -0.82 8.67 -11.87
N ASP A 78 -1.26 7.40 -11.98
CA ASP A 78 -0.77 6.32 -11.12
C ASP A 78 0.71 6.04 -11.37
N GLU A 79 1.15 6.06 -12.62
CA GLU A 79 2.56 5.86 -12.97
C GLU A 79 3.43 6.98 -12.43
N TYR A 80 2.97 8.22 -12.56
CA TYR A 80 3.67 9.39 -12.03
C TYR A 80 3.78 9.32 -10.50
N ARG A 81 2.67 8.97 -9.85
CA ARG A 81 2.62 8.82 -8.40
C ARG A 81 3.58 7.74 -7.92
N GLU A 82 3.59 6.58 -8.58
CA GLU A 82 4.46 5.48 -8.23
C GLU A 82 5.93 5.86 -8.39
N GLN A 83 6.26 6.51 -9.50
CA GLN A 83 7.63 6.97 -9.74
C GLN A 83 8.07 7.94 -8.66
N ARG A 84 7.21 8.87 -8.28
CA ARG A 84 7.52 9.86 -7.25
C ARG A 84 7.75 9.19 -5.90
N LEU A 85 6.91 8.23 -5.54
CA LEU A 85 7.08 7.50 -4.29
C LEU A 85 8.38 6.68 -4.29
N CYS A 86 8.72 6.06 -5.40
CA CYS A 86 9.98 5.33 -5.52
C CYS A 86 11.19 6.25 -5.38
N GLU A 87 11.13 7.45 -5.96
CA GLU A 87 12.20 8.45 -5.82
C GLU A 87 12.37 8.91 -4.38
N MET A 88 11.29 8.88 -3.59
CA MET A 88 11.33 9.22 -2.17
C MET A 88 11.88 8.07 -1.30
N GLY A 89 12.20 6.94 -1.88
CA GLY A 89 12.77 5.80 -1.17
C GLY A 89 11.79 4.73 -0.76
N TYR A 90 10.54 4.81 -1.18
CA TYR A 90 9.55 3.79 -0.84
C TYR A 90 9.65 2.60 -1.78
N ASN A 91 9.36 1.41 -1.23
CA ASN A 91 9.32 0.16 -1.99
C ASN A 91 7.86 -0.22 -2.20
N ILE A 92 7.44 -0.38 -3.46
CA ILE A 92 6.04 -0.59 -3.80
C ILE A 92 5.81 -1.97 -4.38
N ILE A 93 4.80 -2.67 -3.86
CA ILE A 93 4.33 -3.93 -4.43
C ILE A 93 2.84 -3.77 -4.75
N ARG A 94 2.44 -4.23 -5.93
CA ARG A 94 1.06 -4.13 -6.40
C ARG A 94 0.44 -5.51 -6.52
N PHE A 95 -0.84 -5.59 -6.16
CA PHE A 95 -1.66 -6.79 -6.36
C PHE A 95 -2.89 -6.39 -7.15
N ARG A 96 -3.23 -7.21 -8.14
CA ARG A 96 -4.52 -7.08 -8.81
C ARG A 96 -5.57 -7.75 -7.95
N ASN A 97 -6.83 -7.29 -8.03
CA ASN A 97 -7.89 -7.88 -7.23
C ASN A 97 -8.00 -9.39 -7.43
N GLN A 98 -7.83 -9.87 -8.66
CA GLN A 98 -7.91 -11.30 -8.94
C GLN A 98 -6.76 -12.10 -8.30
N GLU A 99 -5.62 -11.48 -8.02
CA GLU A 99 -4.53 -12.17 -7.32
C GLU A 99 -4.93 -12.55 -5.90
N LEU A 100 -5.83 -11.79 -5.30
CA LEU A 100 -6.31 -12.05 -3.95
C LEU A 100 -7.37 -13.15 -3.88
N ASN A 101 -7.83 -13.65 -5.03
CA ASN A 101 -8.69 -14.85 -5.06
C ASN A 101 -7.90 -16.09 -4.67
N THR A 102 -6.58 -16.07 -4.82
CA THR A 102 -5.69 -17.14 -4.36
C THR A 102 -4.75 -16.56 -3.31
N LEU A 103 -5.22 -16.49 -2.06
CA LEU A 103 -4.50 -15.84 -0.98
C LEU A 103 -3.13 -16.45 -0.73
N HIS A 104 -3.01 -17.77 -0.85
CA HIS A 104 -1.72 -18.43 -0.64
C HIS A 104 -0.67 -17.90 -1.62
N THR A 105 -1.01 -17.78 -2.89
CA THR A 105 -0.10 -17.26 -3.91
C THR A 105 0.25 -15.79 -3.66
N ALA A 106 -0.76 -15.00 -3.30
CA ALA A 106 -0.56 -13.58 -3.01
C ALA A 106 0.39 -13.41 -1.81
N MET A 107 0.19 -14.18 -0.75
CA MET A 107 1.03 -14.10 0.44
C MET A 107 2.46 -14.58 0.15
N HIS A 108 2.62 -15.56 -0.74
CA HIS A 108 3.95 -15.99 -1.15
C HIS A 108 4.67 -14.89 -1.93
N LYS A 109 3.97 -14.20 -2.83
CA LYS A 109 4.52 -13.07 -3.56
C LYS A 109 5.00 -11.99 -2.58
N LEU A 110 4.19 -11.67 -1.58
CA LEU A 110 4.54 -10.68 -0.57
C LEU A 110 5.75 -11.14 0.26
N TYR A 111 5.76 -12.41 0.64
CA TYR A 111 6.87 -12.99 1.39
C TYR A 111 8.20 -12.83 0.64
N LEU A 112 8.22 -13.15 -0.65
CA LEU A 112 9.43 -13.01 -1.46
C LEU A 112 9.88 -11.55 -1.56
N PHE A 113 8.95 -10.64 -1.68
CA PHE A 113 9.25 -9.21 -1.74
C PHE A 113 9.88 -8.74 -0.42
N VAL A 114 9.30 -9.13 0.71
CA VAL A 114 9.83 -8.77 2.03
C VAL A 114 11.22 -9.35 2.23
N LYS A 115 11.44 -10.60 1.85
CA LYS A 115 12.76 -11.23 1.95
C LYS A 115 13.80 -10.46 1.14
N LYS A 116 13.44 -10.07 -0.07
CA LYS A 116 14.32 -9.27 -0.92
C LYS A 116 14.71 -7.95 -0.25
N LEU A 117 13.73 -7.25 0.33
CA LEU A 117 13.98 -5.98 1.01
C LEU A 117 14.89 -6.15 2.22
N LYS A 118 14.70 -7.21 2.99
CA LYS A 118 15.51 -7.47 4.19
C LYS A 118 16.96 -7.82 3.84
N PHE A 119 17.18 -8.47 2.72
CA PHE A 119 18.53 -8.86 2.31
C PHE A 119 19.28 -7.78 1.54
N GLN A 120 18.65 -6.68 1.19
CA GLN A 120 19.31 -5.56 0.51
C GLN A 120 20.06 -4.63 1.46
N ASN A 121 19.88 -4.82 2.74
CA ASN A 121 20.56 -3.98 3.75
C ASN A 121 21.79 -4.70 4.28
#